data_db395cf7865223483a0586df19997543
#
_entry.id   db395cf7865223483a0586df19997543
#
_cell.length_a   1.000
_cell.length_b   1.000
_cell.length_c   1.000
_cell.angle_alpha   90.00
_cell.angle_beta   90.00
_cell.angle_gamma   90.00
#
_symmetry.space_group_name_H-M   'P 1'
#
loop_
_entity.id
_entity.type
_entity.pdbx_description
1 polymer ?
#
loop_
_entity_poly.entity_id
_entity_poly.type
_entity_poly.pdbx_seq_one_letter_code
_entity_poly.pdbx_strand_id
1 'polypeptide(L)'
;MKIICIGRNYAEHIKELANERPTDPVVFIKPDSAILPKEQDFYIPEFSNDVHYEVEVLVKIKKVGKHIDEKFAHTYYDEVGLGIDFTARDLQSKLKEKGLPWEKAKGFDGAAVIGKWLPKASFKDLGNLDFTLLKNGEVVQKGNTSSMLWKIDELIAYVSQFFMLKKGDIIFTGTPAGVGKIQANDYLSGELEGQELFTLKIK
;
A
#
# COMPACT_ATOMS: atom_id res chain seq x y z
N MET A 1 -11.52 -11.08 5.30
CA MET A 1 -10.78 -9.81 5.44
C MET A 1 -10.74 -9.15 4.08
N LYS A 2 -10.65 -7.82 3.98
CA LYS A 2 -10.40 -7.13 2.71
C LYS A 2 -9.21 -6.19 2.87
N ILE A 3 -8.52 -5.95 1.77
CA ILE A 3 -7.43 -4.98 1.68
C ILE A 3 -7.93 -3.83 0.84
N ILE A 4 -8.04 -2.66 1.45
CA ILE A 4 -8.46 -1.42 0.79
C ILE A 4 -7.20 -0.65 0.42
N CYS A 5 -6.99 -0.36 -0.85
CA CYS A 5 -5.81 0.33 -1.34
C CYS A 5 -6.18 1.72 -1.86
N ILE A 6 -5.29 2.68 -1.60
CA ILE A 6 -5.46 4.07 -2.01
C ILE A 6 -4.42 4.39 -3.08
N GLY A 7 -4.86 4.55 -4.30
CA GLY A 7 -4.00 5.01 -5.39
C GLY A 7 -3.86 6.55 -5.39
N ARG A 8 -2.73 7.04 -5.91
CA ARG A 8 -2.48 8.48 -6.17
C ARG A 8 -2.54 9.36 -4.91
N ASN A 9 -2.02 8.89 -3.79
CA ASN A 9 -2.01 9.64 -2.53
C ASN A 9 -0.73 10.48 -2.28
N TYR A 10 0.23 10.50 -3.22
CA TYR A 10 1.46 11.30 -3.15
C TYR A 10 1.64 12.10 -4.43
N ALA A 11 1.84 13.42 -4.30
CA ALA A 11 1.89 14.33 -5.45
C ALA A 11 3.03 14.01 -6.42
N GLU A 12 4.22 13.67 -5.91
CA GLU A 12 5.38 13.35 -6.74
C GLU A 12 5.18 12.03 -7.51
N HIS A 13 4.56 11.02 -6.89
CA HIS A 13 4.19 9.77 -7.58
C HIS A 13 3.15 10.01 -8.70
N ILE A 14 2.21 10.92 -8.48
CA ILE A 14 1.23 11.31 -9.52
C ILE A 14 1.95 11.89 -10.73
N LYS A 15 2.94 12.78 -10.52
CA LYS A 15 3.77 13.37 -11.57
C LYS A 15 4.62 12.33 -12.29
N GLU A 16 5.27 11.43 -11.53
CA GLU A 16 6.11 10.35 -12.04
C GLU A 16 5.39 9.49 -13.08
N LEU A 17 4.13 9.17 -12.82
CA LEU A 17 3.28 8.36 -13.72
C LEU A 17 2.45 9.18 -14.69
N ALA A 18 2.71 10.51 -14.84
CA ALA A 18 1.97 11.41 -15.68
C ALA A 18 0.43 11.31 -15.50
N ASN A 19 -0.02 11.09 -14.27
CA ASN A 19 -1.44 11.04 -13.95
C ASN A 19 -1.96 12.43 -13.59
N GLU A 20 -3.27 12.64 -13.75
CA GLU A 20 -3.95 13.80 -13.19
C GLU A 20 -4.11 13.65 -11.66
N ARG A 21 -4.01 14.78 -10.95
CA ARG A 21 -4.28 14.82 -9.51
C ARG A 21 -5.79 14.58 -9.29
N PRO A 22 -6.15 13.54 -8.54
CA PRO A 22 -7.57 13.24 -8.29
C PRO A 22 -8.18 14.24 -7.31
N THR A 23 -9.48 14.46 -7.43
CA THR A 23 -10.28 15.28 -6.50
C THR A 23 -10.65 14.53 -5.23
N ASP A 24 -10.71 13.19 -5.34
CA ASP A 24 -11.07 12.27 -4.26
C ASP A 24 -10.09 11.09 -4.21
N PRO A 25 -9.95 10.40 -3.07
CA PRO A 25 -9.13 9.20 -2.97
C PRO A 25 -9.54 8.15 -4.01
N VAL A 26 -8.57 7.68 -4.80
CA VAL A 26 -8.77 6.58 -5.75
C VAL A 26 -8.71 5.26 -4.99
N VAL A 27 -9.84 4.56 -4.87
CA VAL A 27 -9.95 3.35 -4.06
C VAL A 27 -10.06 2.11 -4.94
N PHE A 28 -9.31 1.07 -4.62
CA PHE A 28 -9.47 -0.27 -5.17
C PHE A 28 -9.28 -1.33 -4.07
N ILE A 29 -9.68 -2.55 -4.36
CA ILE A 29 -9.65 -3.65 -3.37
C ILE A 29 -8.72 -4.76 -3.87
N LYS A 30 -7.88 -5.28 -2.97
CA LYS A 30 -7.25 -6.58 -3.14
C LYS A 30 -7.99 -7.61 -2.28
N PRO A 31 -8.25 -8.84 -2.80
CA PRO A 31 -8.77 -9.93 -1.98
C PRO A 31 -7.74 -10.36 -0.93
N ASP A 32 -8.16 -11.07 0.08
CA ASP A 32 -7.22 -11.61 1.09
C ASP A 32 -6.31 -12.71 0.52
N SER A 33 -6.71 -13.38 -0.56
CA SER A 33 -5.85 -14.30 -1.31
C SER A 33 -4.64 -13.61 -1.97
N ALA A 34 -4.68 -12.29 -2.15
CA ALA A 34 -3.54 -11.51 -2.65
C ALA A 34 -2.40 -11.36 -1.62
N ILE A 35 -2.63 -11.71 -0.36
CA ILE A 35 -1.58 -11.61 0.67
C ILE A 35 -0.51 -12.66 0.39
N LEU A 36 0.73 -12.19 0.28
CA LEU A 36 1.88 -13.08 0.27
C LEU A 36 2.03 -13.72 1.67
N PRO A 37 1.99 -15.06 1.78
CA PRO A 37 2.19 -15.71 3.07
C PRO A 37 3.55 -15.34 3.67
N LYS A 38 3.60 -15.22 5.00
CA LYS A 38 4.86 -14.89 5.70
C LYS A 38 5.95 -15.89 5.38
N GLU A 39 7.18 -15.39 5.29
CA GLU A 39 8.40 -16.19 5.03
C GLU A 39 8.42 -16.87 3.65
N GLN A 40 7.50 -16.53 2.74
CA GLN A 40 7.54 -17.00 1.36
C GLN A 40 8.23 -15.99 0.45
N ASP A 41 8.96 -16.49 -0.53
CA ASP A 41 9.49 -15.69 -1.63
C ASP A 41 8.34 -15.24 -2.55
N PHE A 42 8.48 -14.06 -3.18
CA PHE A 42 7.54 -13.63 -4.20
C PHE A 42 7.96 -14.17 -5.56
N TYR A 43 7.07 -14.87 -6.22
CA TYR A 43 7.27 -15.37 -7.58
C TYR A 43 6.64 -14.40 -8.58
N ILE A 44 7.46 -13.93 -9.54
CA ILE A 44 6.97 -13.05 -10.62
C ILE A 44 5.95 -13.83 -11.46
N PRO A 45 4.71 -13.30 -11.60
CA PRO A 45 3.67 -14.03 -12.34
C PRO A 45 3.97 -14.04 -13.85
N GLU A 46 3.72 -15.19 -14.50
CA GLU A 46 3.98 -15.37 -15.94
C GLU A 46 3.16 -14.45 -16.86
N PHE A 47 2.02 -13.95 -16.38
CA PHE A 47 1.13 -13.08 -17.16
C PHE A 47 1.60 -11.63 -17.29
N SER A 48 2.68 -11.23 -16.60
CA SER A 48 3.23 -9.87 -16.64
C SER A 48 4.74 -9.88 -16.81
N ASN A 49 5.22 -9.01 -17.70
CA ASN A 49 6.65 -8.76 -17.89
C ASN A 49 7.14 -7.50 -17.17
N ASP A 50 6.27 -6.84 -16.42
CA ASP A 50 6.54 -5.53 -15.81
C ASP A 50 5.83 -5.37 -14.46
N VAL A 51 6.30 -6.14 -13.46
CA VAL A 51 5.80 -6.06 -12.07
C VAL A 51 6.63 -5.05 -11.30
N HIS A 52 5.94 -4.05 -10.70
CA HIS A 52 6.55 -2.98 -9.93
C HIS A 52 6.28 -3.15 -8.43
N TYR A 53 7.26 -2.76 -7.61
CA TYR A 53 7.07 -2.53 -6.18
C TYR A 53 6.46 -1.14 -5.94
N GLU A 54 5.59 -1.06 -4.94
CA GLU A 54 4.99 0.16 -4.40
C GLU A 54 4.97 0.03 -2.87
N VAL A 55 5.96 0.62 -2.16
CA VAL A 55 6.01 0.55 -0.70
C VAL A 55 4.98 1.50 -0.09
N GLU A 56 4.25 1.03 0.91
CA GLU A 56 3.15 1.76 1.53
C GLU A 56 3.11 1.59 3.04
N VAL A 57 2.77 2.65 3.75
CA VAL A 57 2.34 2.56 5.15
C VAL A 57 0.98 1.88 5.21
N LEU A 58 0.84 0.94 6.14
CA LEU A 58 -0.34 0.12 6.33
C LEU A 58 -1.03 0.44 7.65
N VAL A 59 -2.36 0.39 7.65
CA VAL A 59 -3.18 0.57 8.84
C VAL A 59 -4.09 -0.63 9.02
N LYS A 60 -4.15 -1.21 10.24
CA LYS A 60 -4.99 -2.36 10.56
C LYS A 60 -6.20 -1.94 11.37
N ILE A 61 -7.38 -2.24 10.85
CA ILE A 61 -8.65 -1.89 11.49
C ILE A 61 -8.93 -2.82 12.68
N LYS A 62 -9.21 -2.24 13.85
CA LYS A 62 -9.43 -2.99 15.09
C LYS A 62 -10.90 -3.17 15.49
N LYS A 63 -11.81 -2.41 14.90
CA LYS A 63 -13.26 -2.51 15.22
C LYS A 63 -14.14 -2.28 14.00
N VAL A 64 -15.36 -2.78 14.05
CA VAL A 64 -16.36 -2.60 13.00
C VAL A 64 -16.82 -1.14 12.94
N GLY A 65 -16.99 -0.59 11.73
CA GLY A 65 -17.52 0.75 11.51
C GLY A 65 -17.99 0.99 10.09
N LYS A 66 -18.96 1.90 9.99
CA LYS A 66 -19.53 2.40 8.73
C LYS A 66 -19.91 3.87 8.94
N HIS A 67 -19.72 4.71 7.91
CA HIS A 67 -19.97 6.16 8.01
C HIS A 67 -19.25 6.80 9.21
N ILE A 68 -17.94 6.50 9.35
CA ILE A 68 -17.12 6.96 10.46
C ILE A 68 -16.84 8.46 10.25
N ASP A 69 -17.18 9.28 11.24
CA ASP A 69 -16.77 10.68 11.27
C ASP A 69 -15.24 10.75 11.47
N GLU A 70 -14.56 11.61 10.73
CA GLU A 70 -13.10 11.73 10.76
C GLU A 70 -12.55 11.96 12.17
N LYS A 71 -13.22 12.79 13.00
CA LYS A 71 -12.82 13.04 14.38
C LYS A 71 -12.73 11.78 15.25
N PHE A 72 -13.41 10.69 14.86
CA PHE A 72 -13.38 9.40 15.56
C PHE A 72 -12.52 8.35 14.85
N ALA A 73 -12.02 8.61 13.63
CA ALA A 73 -11.29 7.65 12.81
C ALA A 73 -10.06 7.10 13.54
N HIS A 74 -9.34 7.94 14.28
CA HIS A 74 -8.18 7.58 15.10
C HIS A 74 -8.46 6.46 16.12
N THR A 75 -9.73 6.20 16.47
CA THR A 75 -10.13 5.13 17.39
C THR A 75 -10.35 3.78 16.71
N TYR A 76 -10.28 3.71 15.38
CA TYR A 76 -10.57 2.52 14.60
C TYR A 76 -9.34 1.66 14.27
N TYR A 77 -8.14 2.13 14.61
CA TYR A 77 -6.90 1.38 14.43
C TYR A 77 -5.94 1.61 15.60
N ASP A 78 -5.07 0.66 15.84
CA ASP A 78 -4.03 0.71 16.89
C ASP A 78 -2.70 0.10 16.45
N GLU A 79 -2.64 -0.41 15.23
CA GLU A 79 -1.43 -0.95 14.65
C GLU A 79 -1.17 -0.28 13.29
N VAL A 80 0.10 0.05 13.06
CA VAL A 80 0.65 0.57 11.80
C VAL A 80 1.74 -0.37 11.32
N GLY A 81 1.87 -0.56 10.03
CA GLY A 81 2.88 -1.41 9.43
C GLY A 81 3.42 -0.82 8.14
N LEU A 82 4.24 -1.60 7.46
CA LEU A 82 4.75 -1.30 6.13
C LEU A 82 4.55 -2.52 5.25
N GLY A 83 4.27 -2.30 3.97
CA GLY A 83 4.09 -3.39 3.02
C GLY A 83 4.37 -2.98 1.59
N ILE A 84 4.12 -3.89 0.65
CA ILE A 84 4.26 -3.63 -0.79
C ILE A 84 2.94 -3.92 -1.50
N ASP A 85 2.46 -2.98 -2.31
CA ASP A 85 1.41 -3.17 -3.30
C ASP A 85 2.07 -3.53 -4.64
N PHE A 86 2.31 -4.82 -4.90
CA PHE A 86 2.81 -5.25 -6.20
C PHE A 86 1.79 -4.98 -7.30
N THR A 87 2.30 -4.45 -8.40
CA THR A 87 1.50 -3.99 -9.53
C THR A 87 2.03 -4.58 -10.83
N ALA A 88 1.22 -5.36 -11.55
CA ALA A 88 1.49 -5.73 -12.93
C ALA A 88 1.26 -4.49 -13.82
N ARG A 89 2.30 -3.68 -13.99
CA ARG A 89 2.21 -2.33 -14.57
C ARG A 89 1.76 -2.33 -16.02
N ASP A 90 2.28 -3.25 -16.83
CA ASP A 90 1.91 -3.44 -18.22
C ASP A 90 0.41 -3.78 -18.37
N LEU A 91 -0.11 -4.62 -17.48
CA LEU A 91 -1.52 -4.99 -17.47
C LEU A 91 -2.39 -3.82 -16.95
N GLN A 92 -1.94 -3.13 -15.90
CA GLN A 92 -2.66 -1.96 -15.38
C GLN A 92 -2.82 -0.87 -16.44
N SER A 93 -1.75 -0.58 -17.21
CA SER A 93 -1.79 0.42 -18.29
C SER A 93 -2.84 0.06 -19.34
N LYS A 94 -2.87 -1.19 -19.80
CA LYS A 94 -3.88 -1.69 -20.76
C LYS A 94 -5.30 -1.60 -20.22
N LEU A 95 -5.49 -1.89 -18.90
CA LEU A 95 -6.81 -1.80 -18.27
C LEU A 95 -7.26 -0.34 -18.15
N LYS A 96 -6.36 0.57 -17.76
CA LYS A 96 -6.64 2.02 -17.66
C LYS A 96 -7.05 2.62 -19.00
N GLU A 97 -6.33 2.33 -20.09
CA GLU A 97 -6.65 2.79 -21.44
C GLU A 97 -8.06 2.41 -21.87
N LYS A 98 -8.55 1.25 -21.42
CA LYS A 98 -9.87 0.73 -21.76
C LYS A 98 -10.95 1.07 -20.73
N GLY A 99 -10.64 1.80 -19.66
CA GLY A 99 -11.57 2.08 -18.56
C GLY A 99 -12.03 0.81 -17.81
N LEU A 100 -11.21 -0.24 -17.79
CA LEU A 100 -11.55 -1.52 -17.16
C LEU A 100 -11.04 -1.58 -15.70
N PRO A 101 -11.65 -2.43 -14.86
CA PRO A 101 -11.23 -2.66 -13.46
C PRO A 101 -9.78 -3.17 -13.36
N TRP A 102 -9.12 -2.88 -12.23
CA TRP A 102 -7.68 -3.13 -12.04
C TRP A 102 -7.37 -4.45 -11.32
N GLU A 103 -8.35 -5.23 -10.92
CA GLU A 103 -8.18 -6.42 -10.07
C GLU A 103 -7.12 -7.38 -10.62
N LYS A 104 -7.10 -7.61 -11.94
CA LYS A 104 -6.10 -8.49 -12.59
C LYS A 104 -4.67 -7.97 -12.44
N ALA A 105 -4.50 -6.65 -12.35
CA ALA A 105 -3.19 -6.01 -12.23
C ALA A 105 -2.76 -5.78 -10.79
N LYS A 106 -3.70 -5.77 -9.86
CA LYS A 106 -3.51 -5.38 -8.45
C LYS A 106 -3.87 -6.48 -7.45
N GLY A 107 -4.80 -7.37 -7.78
CA GLY A 107 -5.36 -8.35 -6.85
C GLY A 107 -4.91 -9.79 -7.08
N PHE A 108 -3.83 -10.02 -7.83
CA PHE A 108 -3.29 -11.35 -8.09
C PHE A 108 -2.61 -11.94 -6.83
N ASP A 109 -2.40 -13.24 -6.79
CA ASP A 109 -1.82 -13.96 -5.66
C ASP A 109 -0.43 -13.42 -5.30
N GLY A 110 -0.20 -13.14 -4.03
CA GLY A 110 1.06 -12.56 -3.55
C GLY A 110 1.23 -11.05 -3.79
N ALA A 111 0.26 -10.38 -4.43
CA ALA A 111 0.36 -8.95 -4.77
C ALA A 111 0.35 -8.00 -3.54
N ALA A 112 0.10 -8.50 -2.33
CA ALA A 112 0.11 -7.71 -1.10
C ALA A 112 1.12 -8.28 -0.11
N VAL A 113 2.22 -7.59 0.12
CA VAL A 113 3.18 -7.89 1.19
C VAL A 113 2.78 -7.13 2.44
N ILE A 114 2.72 -7.83 3.58
CA ILE A 114 2.39 -7.24 4.88
C ILE A 114 3.55 -7.53 5.83
N GLY A 115 4.29 -6.50 6.21
CA GLY A 115 5.37 -6.57 7.18
C GLY A 115 4.88 -6.73 8.62
N LYS A 116 5.80 -6.54 9.56
CA LYS A 116 5.50 -6.53 10.99
C LYS A 116 4.58 -5.36 11.33
N TRP A 117 3.68 -5.58 12.27
CA TRP A 117 2.82 -4.55 12.85
C TRP A 117 3.49 -3.93 14.08
N LEU A 118 3.43 -2.62 14.19
CA LEU A 118 3.89 -1.85 15.34
C LEU A 118 2.69 -1.16 16.01
N PRO A 119 2.66 -1.09 17.35
CA PRO A 119 1.63 -0.36 18.06
C PRO A 119 1.63 1.12 17.64
N LYS A 120 0.48 1.68 17.32
CA LYS A 120 0.32 3.11 17.00
C LYS A 120 0.92 4.01 18.08
N ALA A 121 0.82 3.62 19.33
CA ALA A 121 1.36 4.34 20.47
C ALA A 121 2.90 4.44 20.49
N SER A 122 3.60 3.65 19.67
CA SER A 122 5.06 3.74 19.52
C SER A 122 5.50 4.97 18.74
N PHE A 123 4.59 5.65 18.06
CA PHE A 123 4.87 6.80 17.22
C PHE A 123 4.34 8.08 17.86
N LYS A 124 5.15 9.15 17.80
CA LYS A 124 4.76 10.46 18.32
C LYS A 124 3.71 11.13 17.43
N ASP A 125 3.86 10.99 16.12
CA ASP A 125 2.98 11.60 15.11
C ASP A 125 2.90 10.70 13.86
N LEU A 126 1.74 10.14 13.61
CA LEU A 126 1.51 9.32 12.42
C LEU A 126 1.43 10.13 11.12
N GLY A 127 1.24 11.45 11.24
CA GLY A 127 1.27 12.37 10.12
C GLY A 127 2.68 12.71 9.63
N ASN A 128 3.72 12.22 10.31
CA ASN A 128 5.12 12.51 9.98
C ASN A 128 6.03 11.30 10.25
N LEU A 129 5.81 10.21 9.52
CA LEU A 129 6.60 8.98 9.58
C LEU A 129 7.47 8.85 8.33
N ASP A 130 8.76 8.66 8.53
CA ASP A 130 9.69 8.30 7.44
C ASP A 130 9.65 6.80 7.16
N PHE A 131 9.64 6.43 5.87
CA PHE A 131 9.73 5.05 5.45
C PHE A 131 10.54 4.91 4.16
N THR A 132 11.20 3.76 4.01
CA THR A 132 12.05 3.47 2.86
C THR A 132 11.82 2.05 2.35
N LEU A 133 12.04 1.87 1.06
CA LEU A 133 12.24 0.57 0.44
C LEU A 133 13.66 0.50 -0.10
N LEU A 134 14.37 -0.55 0.27
CA LEU A 134 15.67 -0.89 -0.30
C LEU A 134 15.51 -2.07 -1.26
N LYS A 135 16.21 -2.01 -2.38
CA LYS A 135 16.39 -3.11 -3.34
C LYS A 135 17.87 -3.42 -3.47
N ASN A 136 18.26 -4.64 -3.11
CA ASN A 136 19.65 -5.09 -3.13
C ASN A 136 20.60 -4.21 -2.29
N GLY A 137 20.08 -3.63 -1.20
CA GLY A 137 20.81 -2.74 -0.30
C GLY A 137 20.81 -1.26 -0.71
N GLU A 138 20.25 -0.91 -1.87
CA GLU A 138 20.15 0.48 -2.33
C GLU A 138 18.73 1.03 -2.10
N VAL A 139 18.60 2.26 -1.58
CA VAL A 139 17.30 2.91 -1.38
C VAL A 139 16.68 3.23 -2.75
N VAL A 140 15.50 2.66 -3.01
CA VAL A 140 14.76 2.85 -4.27
C VAL A 140 13.48 3.66 -4.08
N GLN A 141 12.86 3.62 -2.90
CA GLN A 141 11.77 4.53 -2.53
C GLN A 141 12.04 5.13 -1.15
N LYS A 142 11.74 6.41 -1.00
CA LYS A 142 11.75 7.12 0.28
C LYS A 142 10.50 7.99 0.36
N GLY A 143 9.72 7.82 1.42
CA GLY A 143 8.51 8.56 1.65
C GLY A 143 8.41 9.10 3.07
N ASN A 144 7.53 10.06 3.25
CA ASN A 144 7.10 10.55 4.55
C ASN A 144 5.59 10.75 4.52
N THR A 145 4.88 10.32 5.56
CA THR A 145 3.41 10.42 5.62
C THR A 145 2.90 11.87 5.63
N SER A 146 3.77 12.85 5.93
CA SER A 146 3.41 14.28 5.80
C SER A 146 3.12 14.69 4.36
N SER A 147 3.65 13.96 3.37
CA SER A 147 3.46 14.21 1.94
C SER A 147 2.19 13.55 1.36
N MET A 148 1.42 12.80 2.16
CA MET A 148 0.13 12.25 1.74
C MET A 148 -0.86 13.39 1.45
N LEU A 149 -1.63 13.24 0.36
CA LEU A 149 -2.74 14.14 0.02
C LEU A 149 -3.89 13.99 1.00
N TRP A 150 -4.24 12.78 1.37
CA TRP A 150 -5.23 12.42 2.38
C TRP A 150 -4.58 11.63 3.50
N LYS A 151 -4.75 12.11 4.72
CA LYS A 151 -4.17 11.48 5.92
C LYS A 151 -4.93 10.23 6.33
N ILE A 152 -4.36 9.42 7.20
CA ILE A 152 -4.92 8.14 7.63
C ILE A 152 -6.37 8.26 8.11
N ASP A 153 -6.67 9.26 8.94
CA ASP A 153 -8.01 9.44 9.51
C ASP A 153 -9.03 9.88 8.45
N GLU A 154 -8.63 10.76 7.52
CA GLU A 154 -9.43 11.14 6.34
C GLU A 154 -9.72 9.91 5.46
N LEU A 155 -8.73 9.07 5.20
CA LEU A 155 -8.91 7.84 4.41
C LEU A 155 -9.89 6.88 5.07
N ILE A 156 -9.79 6.66 6.39
CA ILE A 156 -10.73 5.80 7.14
C ILE A 156 -12.15 6.35 7.05
N ALA A 157 -12.31 7.65 7.27
CA ALA A 157 -13.62 8.32 7.15
C ALA A 157 -14.18 8.15 5.73
N TYR A 158 -13.36 8.42 4.71
CA TYR A 158 -13.77 8.34 3.31
C TYR A 158 -14.18 6.92 2.91
N VAL A 159 -13.30 5.92 3.10
CA VAL A 159 -13.61 4.54 2.67
C VAL A 159 -14.77 3.93 3.44
N SER A 160 -15.01 4.37 4.68
CA SER A 160 -16.14 3.91 5.48
C SER A 160 -17.51 4.36 4.96
N GLN A 161 -17.55 5.35 4.07
CA GLN A 161 -18.79 5.76 3.39
C GLN A 161 -19.26 4.68 2.41
N PHE A 162 -18.35 3.94 1.80
CA PHE A 162 -18.63 2.92 0.79
C PHE A 162 -18.63 1.51 1.39
N PHE A 163 -17.65 1.22 2.27
CA PHE A 163 -17.40 -0.12 2.81
C PHE A 163 -17.61 -0.16 4.33
N MET A 164 -18.33 -1.16 4.81
CA MET A 164 -18.29 -1.49 6.23
C MET A 164 -16.88 -2.01 6.56
N LEU A 165 -16.17 -1.30 7.41
CA LEU A 165 -14.88 -1.73 7.92
C LEU A 165 -15.09 -2.82 8.98
N LYS A 166 -14.27 -3.86 8.93
CA LYS A 166 -14.28 -4.99 9.88
C LYS A 166 -12.94 -5.10 10.58
N LYS A 167 -12.96 -5.68 11.77
CA LYS A 167 -11.71 -6.02 12.48
C LYS A 167 -10.84 -6.91 11.59
N GLY A 168 -9.56 -6.51 11.44
CA GLY A 168 -8.59 -7.19 10.61
C GLY A 168 -8.52 -6.69 9.16
N ASP A 169 -9.43 -5.82 8.70
CA ASP A 169 -9.28 -5.15 7.41
C ASP A 169 -8.01 -4.29 7.42
N ILE A 170 -7.37 -4.18 6.27
CA ILE A 170 -6.10 -3.45 6.11
C ILE A 170 -6.31 -2.34 5.08
N ILE A 171 -5.77 -1.16 5.38
CA ILE A 171 -5.70 -0.04 4.44
C ILE A 171 -4.26 0.15 4.02
N PHE A 172 -3.99 0.08 2.73
CA PHE A 172 -2.78 0.51 2.06
C PHE A 172 -2.96 1.99 1.71
N THR A 173 -2.08 2.85 2.21
CA THR A 173 -2.32 4.30 2.22
C THR A 173 -1.76 5.05 1.01
N GLY A 174 -1.19 4.35 0.06
CA GLY A 174 -0.55 4.90 -1.13
C GLY A 174 0.97 4.90 -1.04
N THR A 175 1.61 4.92 -2.20
CA THR A 175 3.07 4.84 -2.38
C THR A 175 3.67 6.18 -2.79
N PRO A 176 4.90 6.53 -2.35
CA PRO A 176 5.65 7.68 -2.83
C PRO A 176 6.24 7.43 -4.23
N ALA A 177 6.88 8.43 -4.84
CA ALA A 177 7.66 8.26 -6.06
C ALA A 177 8.83 7.28 -5.89
N GLY A 178 9.37 6.78 -7.00
CA GLY A 178 10.45 5.79 -7.04
C GLY A 178 9.94 4.36 -7.26
N VAL A 179 8.70 4.19 -7.73
CA VAL A 179 8.20 2.87 -8.12
C VAL A 179 9.05 2.27 -9.25
N GLY A 180 9.25 0.96 -9.25
CA GLY A 180 10.13 0.35 -10.22
C GLY A 180 9.96 -1.15 -10.36
N LYS A 181 10.51 -1.66 -11.44
CA LYS A 181 10.44 -3.07 -11.81
C LYS A 181 11.27 -3.95 -10.89
N ILE A 182 10.71 -5.09 -10.54
CA ILE A 182 11.44 -6.21 -9.89
C ILE A 182 11.98 -7.19 -10.92
N GLN A 183 13.04 -7.88 -10.52
CA GLN A 183 13.65 -8.96 -11.29
C GLN A 183 13.90 -10.17 -10.39
N ALA A 184 13.98 -11.36 -10.98
CA ALA A 184 14.35 -12.55 -10.23
C ALA A 184 15.73 -12.37 -9.56
N ASN A 185 15.83 -12.83 -8.32
CA ASN A 185 16.94 -12.68 -7.39
C ASN A 185 17.10 -11.28 -6.76
N ASP A 186 16.21 -10.31 -7.02
CA ASP A 186 16.15 -9.10 -6.23
C ASP A 186 15.81 -9.43 -4.76
N TYR A 187 16.38 -8.63 -3.85
CA TYR A 187 16.09 -8.67 -2.43
C TYR A 187 15.54 -7.32 -2.00
N LEU A 188 14.34 -7.32 -1.45
CA LEU A 188 13.66 -6.11 -0.97
C LEU A 188 13.65 -6.10 0.56
N SER A 189 13.89 -4.93 1.16
CA SER A 189 13.66 -4.71 2.59
C SER A 189 12.96 -3.37 2.80
N GLY A 190 12.00 -3.34 3.73
CA GLY A 190 11.21 -2.16 4.04
C GLY A 190 11.42 -1.70 5.47
N GLU A 191 11.68 -0.40 5.64
CA GLU A 191 11.92 0.23 6.95
C GLU A 191 10.90 1.33 7.22
N LEU A 192 10.41 1.39 8.45
CA LEU A 192 9.56 2.45 8.99
C LEU A 192 10.25 3.04 10.22
N GLU A 193 10.52 4.35 10.24
CA GLU A 193 11.27 5.04 11.31
C GLU A 193 12.61 4.34 11.64
N GLY A 194 13.31 3.84 10.59
CA GLY A 194 14.60 3.13 10.74
C GLY A 194 14.48 1.71 11.29
N GLN A 195 13.27 1.18 11.48
CA GLN A 195 13.04 -0.20 11.90
C GLN A 195 12.64 -1.07 10.71
N GLU A 196 13.39 -2.14 10.43
CA GLU A 196 13.06 -3.12 9.40
C GLU A 196 11.78 -3.89 9.75
N LEU A 197 10.77 -3.79 8.90
CA LEU A 197 9.48 -4.44 9.11
C LEU A 197 9.27 -5.68 8.22
N PHE A 198 9.95 -5.76 7.09
CA PHE A 198 9.92 -6.95 6.25
C PHE A 198 11.20 -7.06 5.41
N THR A 199 11.50 -8.29 5.02
CA THR A 199 12.43 -8.62 3.96
C THR A 199 11.77 -9.59 3.00
N LEU A 200 12.14 -9.56 1.73
CA LEU A 200 11.50 -10.36 0.70
C LEU A 200 12.48 -10.67 -0.42
N LYS A 201 12.54 -11.94 -0.83
CA LYS A 201 13.28 -12.37 -2.00
C LYS A 201 12.33 -12.53 -3.20
N ILE A 202 12.78 -12.08 -4.37
CA ILE A 202 12.05 -12.22 -5.64
C ILE A 202 12.56 -13.43 -6.41
N LYS A 203 11.65 -14.22 -6.97
CA LYS A 203 11.92 -15.44 -7.74
C LYS A 203 11.33 -15.35 -9.14
#